data_031d928b05582b302163fe42f816e810
#
_entry.id   031d928b05582b302163fe42f816e810
#
_cell.length_a   1.000
_cell.length_b   1.000
_cell.length_c   1.000
_cell.angle_alpha   90.00
_cell.angle_beta   90.00
_cell.angle_gamma   90.00
#
_symmetry.space_group_name_H-M   'P 1'
#
loop_
_entity.id
_entity.type
_entity.pdbx_description
1 polymer ?
#
loop_
_entity_poly.entity_id
_entity_poly.type
_entity_poly.pdbx_seq_one_letter_code
_entity_poly.pdbx_strand_id
1 'polypeptide(L)'
;MYATIRRYTAKTSTTKETINDLKNRIEEKFTPIVQEIRGFHTYGVVNVGNKDLVTISIFDDRTGAAESTRRAAEFVQRDPMKDQLGKPEVLEGELLVLKEAAVGVR
;
A
#
# COMPACT_ATOMS: atom_id res chain seq x y z
N MET A 1 -13.08 -6.49 10.28
CA MET A 1 -11.86 -6.17 9.53
C MET A 1 -11.68 -4.67 9.37
N TYR A 2 -10.46 -4.25 9.22
CA TYR A 2 -10.09 -2.85 9.11
C TYR A 2 -9.29 -2.62 7.84
N ALA A 3 -9.56 -1.53 7.12
CA ALA A 3 -8.86 -1.19 5.89
C ALA A 3 -8.08 0.10 6.06
N THR A 4 -6.92 0.16 5.41
CA THR A 4 -6.09 1.37 5.32
C THR A 4 -5.84 1.66 3.86
N ILE A 5 -6.13 2.88 3.45
CA ILE A 5 -5.87 3.36 2.10
C ILE A 5 -4.86 4.50 2.21
N ARG A 6 -3.77 4.41 1.44
CA ARG A 6 -2.75 5.45 1.42
C ARG A 6 -2.57 5.92 -0.02
N ARG A 7 -2.65 7.21 -0.21
CA ARG A 7 -2.46 7.84 -1.52
C ARG A 7 -1.16 8.62 -1.51
N TYR A 8 -0.24 8.20 -2.36
CA TYR A 8 1.05 8.86 -2.53
C TYR A 8 1.08 9.61 -3.83
N THR A 9 1.59 10.84 -3.81
CA THR A 9 1.82 11.63 -5.02
C THR A 9 3.31 11.69 -5.31
N ALA A 10 3.69 11.35 -6.53
CA ALA A 10 5.10 11.40 -6.94
C ALA A 10 5.58 12.85 -6.99
N LYS A 11 6.79 13.07 -6.50
CA LYS A 11 7.42 14.41 -6.48
C LYS A 11 7.93 14.84 -7.84
N THR A 12 8.23 13.89 -8.71
CA THR A 12 8.79 14.14 -10.03
C THR A 12 7.88 13.54 -11.11
N SER A 13 8.14 13.90 -12.36
CA SER A 13 7.41 13.28 -13.48
C SER A 13 7.60 11.78 -13.44
N THR A 14 6.49 11.04 -13.53
CA THR A 14 6.53 9.59 -13.57
C THR A 14 6.55 9.12 -15.01
N THR A 15 7.54 8.29 -15.31
CA THR A 15 7.59 7.55 -16.55
C THR A 15 7.15 6.12 -16.27
N LYS A 16 6.95 5.34 -17.33
CA LYS A 16 6.68 3.92 -17.22
C LYS A 16 7.78 3.20 -16.45
N GLU A 17 9.02 3.60 -16.66
CA GLU A 17 10.19 3.02 -16.00
C GLU A 17 10.19 3.34 -14.51
N THR A 18 9.87 4.59 -14.16
CA THR A 18 9.79 5.00 -12.75
C THR A 18 8.70 4.22 -12.00
N ILE A 19 7.53 4.05 -12.61
CA ILE A 19 6.43 3.29 -12.03
C ILE A 19 6.81 1.82 -11.86
N ASN A 20 7.49 1.23 -12.84
CA ASN A 20 7.98 -0.13 -12.73
C ASN A 20 9.00 -0.29 -11.60
N ASP A 21 9.90 0.65 -11.45
CA ASP A 21 10.89 0.64 -10.37
C ASP A 21 10.21 0.69 -8.99
N LEU A 22 9.25 1.61 -8.83
CA LEU A 22 8.47 1.71 -7.60
C LEU A 22 7.71 0.41 -7.30
N LYS A 23 7.05 -0.14 -8.31
CA LYS A 23 6.34 -1.41 -8.20
C LYS A 23 7.26 -2.52 -7.72
N ASN A 24 8.42 -2.67 -8.34
CA ASN A 24 9.38 -3.72 -7.98
C ASN A 24 9.91 -3.56 -6.57
N ARG A 25 10.23 -2.34 -6.17
CA ARG A 25 10.71 -2.07 -4.81
C ARG A 25 9.66 -2.39 -3.76
N ILE A 26 8.41 -2.02 -4.01
CA ILE A 26 7.32 -2.31 -3.10
C ILE A 26 7.10 -3.81 -3.02
N GLU A 27 7.02 -4.50 -4.16
CA GLU A 27 6.76 -5.93 -4.21
C GLU A 27 7.87 -6.75 -3.54
N GLU A 28 9.12 -6.41 -3.79
CA GLU A 28 10.26 -7.17 -3.27
C GLU A 28 10.63 -6.83 -1.84
N LYS A 29 10.45 -5.57 -1.42
CA LYS A 29 10.97 -5.10 -0.15
C LYS A 29 9.90 -4.76 0.88
N PHE A 30 8.77 -4.22 0.46
CA PHE A 30 7.73 -3.84 1.41
C PHE A 30 6.66 -4.92 1.59
N THR A 31 6.24 -5.57 0.52
CA THR A 31 5.21 -6.61 0.61
C THR A 31 5.53 -7.68 1.66
N PRO A 32 6.78 -8.20 1.75
CA PRO A 32 7.10 -9.15 2.83
C PRO A 32 6.91 -8.56 4.23
N ILE A 33 7.17 -7.27 4.41
CA ILE A 33 7.02 -6.61 5.70
C ILE A 33 5.54 -6.56 6.10
N VAL A 34 4.67 -6.14 5.17
CA VAL A 34 3.25 -6.01 5.47
C VAL A 34 2.60 -7.37 5.69
N GLN A 35 3.05 -8.40 4.99
CA GLN A 35 2.55 -9.76 5.16
C GLN A 35 2.85 -10.36 6.52
N GLU A 36 3.89 -9.91 7.19
CA GLU A 36 4.26 -10.37 8.52
C GLU A 36 3.46 -9.69 9.64
N ILE A 37 2.74 -8.65 9.34
CA ILE A 37 1.95 -7.95 10.34
C ILE A 37 0.78 -8.85 10.76
N ARG A 38 0.60 -8.99 12.08
CA ARG A 38 -0.45 -9.83 12.64
C ARG A 38 -1.83 -9.36 12.15
N GLY A 39 -2.62 -10.32 11.68
CA GLY A 39 -3.96 -10.04 11.18
C GLY A 39 -4.01 -9.63 9.72
N PHE A 40 -2.91 -9.74 9.00
CA PHE A 40 -2.86 -9.40 7.58
C PHE A 40 -3.83 -10.25 6.76
N HIS A 41 -4.58 -9.59 5.88
CA HIS A 41 -5.45 -10.25 4.90
C HIS A 41 -5.04 -9.94 3.46
N THR A 42 -4.92 -8.66 3.12
CA THR A 42 -4.78 -8.26 1.73
C THR A 42 -3.92 -7.01 1.63
N TYR A 43 -3.12 -6.94 0.58
CA TYR A 43 -2.37 -5.75 0.24
C TYR A 43 -2.35 -5.58 -1.27
N GLY A 44 -2.64 -4.39 -1.73
CA GLY A 44 -2.60 -4.07 -3.15
C GLY A 44 -2.05 -2.69 -3.41
N VAL A 45 -1.49 -2.51 -4.61
CA VAL A 45 -0.97 -1.22 -5.08
C VAL A 45 -1.64 -0.91 -6.41
N VAL A 46 -2.18 0.29 -6.51
CA VAL A 46 -2.89 0.74 -7.71
C VAL A 46 -2.22 1.97 -8.28
N ASN A 47 -1.90 1.94 -9.55
CA ASN A 47 -1.44 3.11 -10.27
C ASN A 47 -2.67 3.82 -10.84
N VAL A 48 -3.04 4.95 -10.23
CA VAL A 48 -4.24 5.67 -10.67
C VAL A 48 -3.95 6.74 -11.72
N GLY A 49 -2.71 6.86 -12.15
CA GLY A 49 -2.29 7.89 -13.08
C GLY A 49 -2.03 9.23 -12.40
N ASN A 50 -1.73 10.25 -13.17
CA ASN A 50 -1.46 11.61 -12.66
C ASN A 50 -0.45 11.67 -11.51
N LYS A 51 0.57 10.80 -11.54
CA LYS A 51 1.63 10.69 -10.51
C LYS A 51 1.15 10.12 -9.18
N ASP A 52 -0.04 9.54 -9.11
CA ASP A 52 -0.57 9.00 -7.87
C ASP A 52 -0.47 7.49 -7.82
N LEU A 53 -0.05 6.98 -6.66
CA LEU A 53 -0.10 5.57 -6.33
C LEU A 53 -0.98 5.41 -5.09
N VAL A 54 -1.87 4.43 -5.13
CA VAL A 54 -2.76 4.14 -4.00
C VAL A 54 -2.46 2.74 -3.49
N THR A 55 -2.27 2.59 -2.20
CA THR A 55 -2.15 1.27 -1.58
C THR A 55 -3.39 0.97 -0.76
N ILE A 56 -3.78 -0.30 -0.75
CA ILE A 56 -4.92 -0.78 0.01
C ILE A 56 -4.45 -1.95 0.85
N SER A 57 -4.68 -1.87 2.17
CA SER A 57 -4.31 -2.94 3.10
C SER A 57 -5.53 -3.30 3.94
N ILE A 58 -5.74 -4.60 4.15
CA ILE A 58 -6.84 -5.09 4.96
C ILE A 58 -6.28 -5.98 6.06
N PHE A 59 -6.72 -5.75 7.29
CA PHE A 59 -6.29 -6.46 8.50
C PHE A 59 -7.50 -6.90 9.33
N ASP A 60 -7.28 -7.84 10.25
CA ASP A 60 -8.32 -8.29 11.17
C ASP A 60 -8.88 -7.14 11.99
N ASP A 61 -8.01 -6.23 12.43
CA ASP A 61 -8.40 -5.15 13.33
C ASP A 61 -7.58 -3.88 13.08
N ARG A 62 -7.94 -2.86 13.84
CA ARG A 62 -7.35 -1.53 13.77
C ARG A 62 -5.85 -1.53 14.08
N THR A 63 -5.42 -2.41 14.98
CA THR A 63 -4.00 -2.48 15.40
C THR A 63 -3.11 -2.84 14.22
N GLY A 64 -3.51 -3.85 13.43
CA GLY A 64 -2.77 -4.23 12.24
C GLY A 64 -2.71 -3.11 11.20
N ALA A 65 -3.84 -2.44 10.99
CA ALA A 65 -3.92 -1.32 10.06
C ALA A 65 -2.97 -0.18 10.47
N ALA A 66 -2.97 0.19 11.75
CA ALA A 66 -2.09 1.23 12.28
C ALA A 66 -0.61 0.84 12.14
N GLU A 67 -0.29 -0.42 12.42
CA GLU A 67 1.07 -0.93 12.27
C GLU A 67 1.54 -0.87 10.82
N SER A 68 0.67 -1.20 9.87
CA SER A 68 1.01 -1.12 8.45
C SER A 68 1.36 0.31 8.02
N THR A 69 0.63 1.29 8.52
CA THR A 69 0.91 2.69 8.22
C THR A 69 2.25 3.13 8.81
N ARG A 70 2.54 2.71 10.04
CA ARG A 70 3.82 2.99 10.69
C ARG A 70 4.98 2.37 9.90
N ARG A 71 4.84 1.10 9.53
CA ARG A 71 5.87 0.38 8.77
C ARG A 71 6.08 1.00 7.38
N ALA A 72 5.00 1.43 6.74
CA ALA A 72 5.09 2.08 5.44
C ALA A 72 5.87 3.40 5.54
N ALA A 73 5.61 4.20 6.56
CA ALA A 73 6.33 5.44 6.78
C ALA A 73 7.82 5.21 6.98
N GLU A 74 8.17 4.23 7.81
CA GLU A 74 9.58 3.88 8.05
C GLU A 74 10.26 3.40 6.76
N PHE A 75 9.57 2.56 5.99
CA PHE A 75 10.12 2.02 4.77
C PHE A 75 10.44 3.13 3.76
N VAL A 76 9.49 4.05 3.53
CA VAL A 76 9.69 5.16 2.60
C VAL A 76 10.86 6.04 3.03
N GLN A 77 11.03 6.28 4.34
CA GLN A 77 12.14 7.10 4.83
C GLN A 77 13.50 6.48 4.62
N ARG A 78 13.59 5.16 4.60
CA ARG A 78 14.87 4.44 4.45
C ARG A 78 15.20 4.08 3.01
N ASP A 79 14.21 4.06 2.15
CA ASP A 79 14.38 3.67 0.74
C ASP A 79 14.57 4.92 -0.12
N PRO A 80 15.27 4.81 -1.26
CA PRO A 80 15.33 5.90 -2.22
C PRO A 80 13.98 6.46 -2.64
N MET A 81 12.89 5.72 -2.40
CA MET A 81 11.53 6.19 -2.66
C MET A 81 11.19 7.50 -1.94
N LYS A 82 11.86 7.83 -0.86
CA LYS A 82 11.61 9.10 -0.15
C LYS A 82 11.82 10.32 -1.05
N ASP A 83 12.69 10.19 -2.04
CA ASP A 83 12.96 11.27 -2.98
C ASP A 83 11.96 11.29 -4.14
N GLN A 84 11.17 10.24 -4.29
CA GLN A 84 10.20 10.06 -5.36
C GLN A 84 8.76 10.26 -4.92
N LEU A 85 8.46 9.94 -3.66
CA LEU A 85 7.10 9.99 -3.11
C LEU A 85 6.97 11.05 -2.02
N GLY A 86 5.88 11.79 -2.07
CA GLY A 86 5.51 12.70 -1.00
C GLY A 86 4.88 11.97 0.18
N LYS A 87 4.54 12.74 1.21
CA LYS A 87 3.82 12.21 2.37
C LYS A 87 2.42 11.75 1.92
N PRO A 88 1.97 10.56 2.32
CA PRO A 88 0.69 10.06 1.88
C PRO A 88 -0.49 10.70 2.59
N GLU A 89 -1.62 10.77 1.86
CA GLU A 89 -2.92 10.96 2.48
C GLU A 89 -3.37 9.58 2.96
N VAL A 90 -3.79 9.48 4.22
CA VAL A 90 -4.16 8.20 4.82
C VAL A 90 -5.63 8.21 5.20
N LEU A 91 -6.35 7.18 4.73
CA LEU A 91 -7.73 6.94 5.11
C LEU A 91 -7.79 5.57 5.78
N GLU A 92 -8.38 5.50 6.96
CA GLU A 92 -8.52 4.25 7.70
C GLU A 92 -9.94 4.11 8.20
N GLY A 93 -10.46 2.89 8.18
CA GLY A 93 -11.79 2.64 8.68
C GLY A 93 -12.16 1.18 8.74
N GLU A 94 -13.29 0.93 9.37
CA GLU A 94 -13.86 -0.41 9.42
C GLU A 94 -14.33 -0.82 8.04
N LEU A 95 -13.96 -2.04 7.63
CA LEU A 95 -14.43 -2.62 6.39
C LEU A 95 -15.84 -3.17 6.61
N LEU A 96 -16.82 -2.53 6.01
CA LEU A 96 -18.23 -2.90 6.22
C LEU A 96 -18.70 -4.04 5.32
N VAL A 97 -18.19 -4.09 4.10
CA VAL A 97 -18.57 -5.14 3.14
C VAL A 97 -17.35 -5.55 2.36
N LEU A 98 -17.10 -6.85 2.31
CA LEU A 98 -16.08 -7.45 1.45
C LEU A 98 -16.72 -8.61 0.73
N LYS A 99 -16.69 -8.57 -0.60
CA LYS A 99 -17.21 -9.64 -1.42
C LYS A 99 -16.07 -10.16 -2.30
N GLU A 100 -15.85 -11.44 -2.24
CA GLU A 100 -14.81 -12.10 -3.02
C GLU A 100 -15.42 -13.07 -4.01
N ALA A 101 -14.72 -13.28 -5.14
CA ALA A 101 -15.14 -14.29 -6.10
C ALA A 101 -15.02 -15.68 -5.47
N ALA A 102 -15.96 -16.57 -5.77
CA ALA A 102 -15.87 -17.96 -5.34
C ALA A 102 -14.65 -18.62 -6.01
N VAL A 103 -13.99 -19.51 -5.26
CA VAL A 103 -12.83 -20.23 -5.79
C VAL A 103 -13.24 -21.04 -7.02
N GLY A 104 -12.45 -20.92 -8.09
CA GLY A 104 -12.69 -21.64 -9.35
C GLY A 104 -13.64 -20.94 -10.30
N VAL A 105 -14.26 -19.84 -9.92
CA VAL A 105 -15.14 -19.04 -10.78
C VAL A 105 -14.34 -17.91 -11.41
N ARG A 106 -14.32 -17.86 -12.72
CA ARG A 106 -13.62 -16.83 -13.49
C ARG A 106 -14.51 -16.38 -14.65
#